data_7c7b0199dce39d69eed0089db46deced
#
_entry.id   7c7b0199dce39d69eed0089db46deced
#
_cell.length_a   1.000
_cell.length_b   1.000
_cell.length_c   1.000
_cell.angle_alpha   90.00
_cell.angle_beta   90.00
_cell.angle_gamma   90.00
#
_symmetry.space_group_name_H-M   'P 1'
#
loop_
_entity.id
_entity.type
_entity.pdbx_description
1 polymer ?
#
loop_
_entity_poly.entity_id
_entity_poly.type
_entity_poly.pdbx_seq_one_letter_code
_entity_poly.pdbx_strand_id
1 'polypeptide(L)'
;YIFDVNNEYAEFPRDCNLDAKKFVETALTMQGTNIVFEDATGFFEGRQNDLTKRLIVQKRHARNNLLFLFHSIADIPPAIARLANFVVLFSTLDEPKTVERKYRMLYTFYYTFHKTKVKSHVYNQSVIYKPQTFKMI
;
A
#
# COMPACT_ATOMS: atom_id res chain seq x y z
N TYR A 1 -12.07 -0.50 -8.97
CA TYR A 1 -12.36 0.90 -8.67
C TYR A 1 -11.10 1.59 -8.17
N ILE A 2 -10.69 2.66 -8.79
CA ILE A 2 -9.40 3.32 -8.58
C ILE A 2 -9.63 4.76 -8.10
N PHE A 3 -8.92 5.16 -7.06
CA PHE A 3 -8.71 6.58 -6.75
C PHE A 3 -7.58 7.09 -7.64
N ASP A 4 -7.93 7.79 -8.70
CA ASP A 4 -7.04 8.14 -9.80
C ASP A 4 -6.62 9.60 -9.70
N VAL A 5 -5.52 9.86 -8.99
CA VAL A 5 -5.02 11.21 -8.71
C VAL A 5 -4.57 11.92 -9.99
N ASN A 6 -3.97 11.17 -10.91
CA ASN A 6 -3.31 11.72 -12.09
C ASN A 6 -4.16 11.60 -13.37
N ASN A 7 -5.37 11.01 -13.28
CA ASN A 7 -6.25 10.76 -14.42
C ASN A 7 -5.62 9.85 -15.50
N GLU A 8 -4.91 8.80 -15.05
CA GLU A 8 -4.13 7.91 -15.92
C GLU A 8 -4.89 6.63 -16.31
N TYR A 9 -5.96 6.26 -15.58
CA TYR A 9 -6.63 4.96 -15.70
C TYR A 9 -8.03 5.09 -16.33
N ALA A 10 -8.11 5.79 -17.47
CA ALA A 10 -9.40 6.12 -18.13
C ALA A 10 -10.26 4.90 -18.50
N GLU A 11 -9.64 3.75 -18.74
CA GLU A 11 -10.28 2.50 -19.10
C GLU A 11 -10.91 1.74 -17.92
N PHE A 12 -10.66 2.16 -16.68
CA PHE A 12 -11.18 1.51 -15.48
C PHE A 12 -12.21 2.36 -14.74
N PRO A 13 -13.15 1.75 -14.01
CA PRO A 13 -13.99 2.47 -13.06
C PRO A 13 -13.15 3.20 -12.02
N ARG A 14 -13.26 4.52 -11.98
CA ARG A 14 -12.39 5.38 -11.19
C ARG A 14 -13.10 6.59 -10.61
N ASP A 15 -12.47 7.21 -9.61
CA ASP A 15 -12.85 8.51 -9.04
C ASP A 15 -11.67 9.49 -9.20
N CYS A 16 -11.91 10.55 -9.97
CA CYS A 16 -10.94 11.62 -10.20
C CYS A 16 -11.31 12.92 -9.44
N ASN A 17 -12.36 12.89 -8.61
CA ASN A 17 -12.80 14.07 -7.87
C ASN A 17 -11.90 14.40 -6.67
N LEU A 18 -10.92 13.55 -6.37
CA LEU A 18 -9.93 13.71 -5.31
C LEU A 18 -10.50 13.90 -3.90
N ASP A 19 -11.76 13.52 -3.69
CA ASP A 19 -12.38 13.47 -2.36
C ASP A 19 -12.13 12.10 -1.74
N ALA A 20 -11.05 11.98 -0.99
CA ALA A 20 -10.65 10.74 -0.33
C ALA A 20 -11.74 10.17 0.60
N LYS A 21 -12.50 11.05 1.30
CA LYS A 21 -13.59 10.62 2.17
C LYS A 21 -14.70 9.96 1.36
N LYS A 22 -15.18 10.64 0.33
CA LYS A 22 -16.25 10.15 -0.56
C LYS A 22 -15.84 8.86 -1.26
N PHE A 23 -14.57 8.77 -1.70
CA PHE A 23 -14.04 7.54 -2.28
C PHE A 23 -14.14 6.36 -1.31
N VAL A 24 -13.69 6.53 -0.05
CA VAL A 24 -13.77 5.46 0.97
C VAL A 24 -15.21 5.13 1.32
N GLU A 25 -16.10 6.11 1.42
CA GLU A 25 -17.54 5.88 1.65
C GLU A 25 -18.15 5.04 0.52
N THR A 26 -17.82 5.34 -0.75
CA THR A 26 -18.23 4.54 -1.91
C THR A 26 -17.63 3.13 -1.85
N ALA A 27 -16.33 3.02 -1.57
CA ALA A 27 -15.63 1.74 -1.46
C ALA A 27 -16.23 0.82 -0.38
N LEU A 28 -16.76 1.38 0.72
CA LEU A 28 -17.42 0.64 1.80
C LEU A 28 -18.72 -0.02 1.35
N THR A 29 -19.36 0.44 0.27
CA THR A 29 -20.58 -0.16 -0.28
C THR A 29 -20.31 -1.25 -1.31
N MET A 30 -19.07 -1.40 -1.78
CA MET A 30 -18.68 -2.33 -2.84
C MET A 30 -18.45 -3.74 -2.30
N GLN A 31 -18.69 -4.73 -3.15
CA GLN A 31 -18.43 -6.14 -2.88
C GLN A 31 -17.73 -6.82 -4.05
N GLY A 32 -16.83 -7.75 -3.76
CA GLY A 32 -16.12 -8.54 -4.76
C GLY A 32 -15.23 -7.69 -5.68
N THR A 33 -14.77 -6.54 -5.23
CA THR A 33 -14.10 -5.52 -6.05
C THR A 33 -12.64 -5.37 -5.68
N ASN A 34 -11.80 -5.13 -6.69
CA ASN A 34 -10.44 -4.66 -6.49
C ASN A 34 -10.47 -3.13 -6.33
N ILE A 35 -10.04 -2.62 -5.18
CA ILE A 35 -10.06 -1.19 -4.86
C ILE A 35 -8.61 -0.73 -4.73
N VAL A 36 -8.23 0.25 -5.55
CA VAL A 36 -6.87 0.78 -5.64
C VAL A 36 -6.83 2.20 -5.08
N PHE A 37 -5.92 2.43 -4.17
CA PHE A 37 -5.63 3.72 -3.56
C PHE A 37 -4.30 4.21 -4.13
N GLU A 38 -4.36 5.02 -5.16
CA GLU A 38 -3.20 5.74 -5.66
C GLU A 38 -2.85 6.85 -4.68
N ASP A 39 -1.56 7.07 -4.44
CA ASP A 39 -1.07 7.99 -3.41
C ASP A 39 -1.77 7.81 -2.06
N ALA A 40 -1.59 6.63 -1.48
CA ALA A 40 -2.35 6.20 -0.32
C ALA A 40 -2.07 6.99 0.96
N THR A 41 -1.02 7.81 1.01
CA THR A 41 -0.59 8.53 2.21
C THR A 41 -1.72 9.37 2.81
N GLY A 42 -2.42 10.13 2.00
CA GLY A 42 -3.52 11.01 2.42
C GLY A 42 -4.72 10.28 3.04
N PHE A 43 -4.90 9.00 2.77
CA PHE A 43 -6.02 8.21 3.33
C PHE A 43 -5.81 7.81 4.80
N PHE A 44 -4.60 7.95 5.31
CA PHE A 44 -4.25 7.61 6.68
C PHE A 44 -4.07 8.84 7.57
N GLU A 45 -4.46 9.99 7.08
CA GLU A 45 -4.43 11.27 7.77
C GLU A 45 -5.86 11.79 8.00
N GLY A 46 -6.05 12.66 9.00
CA GLY A 46 -7.31 13.33 9.25
C GLY A 46 -8.51 12.40 9.54
N ARG A 47 -9.70 12.85 9.18
CA ARG A 47 -10.98 12.16 9.47
C ARG A 47 -11.20 10.90 8.63
N GLN A 48 -10.67 10.83 7.42
CA GLN A 48 -10.80 9.67 6.53
C GLN A 48 -10.05 8.43 7.05
N ASN A 49 -9.07 8.61 7.94
CA ASN A 49 -8.30 7.51 8.54
C ASN A 49 -9.21 6.44 9.19
N ASP A 50 -10.23 6.85 9.93
CA ASP A 50 -11.13 5.89 10.60
C ASP A 50 -12.01 5.13 9.60
N LEU A 51 -12.47 5.79 8.54
CA LEU A 51 -13.20 5.13 7.45
C LEU A 51 -12.30 4.14 6.71
N THR A 52 -11.05 4.51 6.43
CA THR A 52 -10.07 3.63 5.79
C THR A 52 -9.78 2.41 6.66
N LYS A 53 -9.61 2.58 7.97
CA LYS A 53 -9.45 1.46 8.91
C LYS A 53 -10.67 0.53 8.90
N ARG A 54 -11.88 1.10 8.89
CA ARG A 54 -13.12 0.32 8.78
C ARG A 54 -13.17 -0.49 7.50
N LEU A 55 -12.82 0.10 6.37
CA LEU A 55 -12.75 -0.60 5.07
C LEU A 55 -11.77 -1.78 5.13
N ILE A 56 -10.59 -1.58 5.72
CA ILE A 56 -9.57 -2.64 5.86
C ILE A 56 -10.09 -3.80 6.71
N VAL A 57 -10.81 -3.52 7.79
CA VAL A 57 -11.40 -4.57 8.64
C VAL A 57 -12.51 -5.31 7.90
N GLN A 58 -13.35 -4.60 7.17
CA GLN A 58 -14.51 -5.17 6.46
C GLN A 58 -14.16 -5.89 5.15
N LYS A 59 -12.96 -5.71 4.60
CA LYS A 59 -12.56 -6.24 3.29
C LYS A 59 -12.85 -7.74 3.10
N ARG A 60 -12.69 -8.55 4.15
CA ARG A 60 -12.93 -10.01 4.08
C ARG A 60 -14.42 -10.33 3.91
N HIS A 61 -15.29 -9.66 4.65
CA HIS A 61 -16.74 -9.85 4.56
C HIS A 61 -17.28 -9.39 3.22
N ALA A 62 -16.76 -8.28 2.70
CA ALA A 62 -17.13 -7.73 1.40
C ALA A 62 -16.43 -8.47 0.22
N ARG A 63 -15.50 -9.39 0.49
CA ARG A 63 -14.67 -10.07 -0.52
C ARG A 63 -13.89 -9.09 -1.41
N ASN A 64 -13.53 -7.94 -0.88
CA ASN A 64 -12.76 -6.91 -1.58
C ASN A 64 -11.26 -7.16 -1.45
N ASN A 65 -10.51 -6.87 -2.51
CA ASN A 65 -9.07 -6.72 -2.45
C ASN A 65 -8.72 -5.23 -2.40
N LEU A 66 -7.84 -4.87 -1.46
CA LEU A 66 -7.38 -3.50 -1.30
C LEU A 66 -5.91 -3.43 -1.71
N LEU A 67 -5.59 -2.51 -2.60
CA LEU A 67 -4.25 -2.22 -3.05
C LEU A 67 -3.91 -0.76 -2.68
N PHE A 68 -2.88 -0.58 -1.89
CA PHE A 68 -2.39 0.74 -1.48
C PHE A 68 -1.02 0.99 -2.10
N LEU A 69 -0.90 2.08 -2.85
CA LEU A 69 0.37 2.52 -3.44
C LEU A 69 0.94 3.66 -2.59
N PHE A 70 2.18 3.48 -2.14
CA PHE A 70 2.94 4.48 -1.39
C PHE A 70 4.22 4.82 -2.14
N HIS A 71 4.58 6.08 -2.19
CA HIS A 71 5.83 6.53 -2.81
C HIS A 71 7.06 6.23 -1.97
N SER A 72 6.87 6.11 -0.66
CA SER A 72 7.93 5.87 0.32
C SER A 72 7.53 4.77 1.29
N ILE A 73 8.47 3.91 1.65
CA ILE A 73 8.28 2.92 2.71
C ILE A 73 8.06 3.61 4.06
N ALA A 74 8.66 4.79 4.25
CA ALA A 74 8.50 5.58 5.46
C ALA A 74 7.05 6.04 5.68
N ASP A 75 6.25 6.17 4.63
CA ASP A 75 4.86 6.64 4.69
C ASP A 75 3.86 5.52 5.00
N ILE A 76 4.25 4.25 4.84
CA ILE A 76 3.36 3.12 5.13
C ILE A 76 3.04 3.10 6.63
N PRO A 77 1.75 3.18 7.03
CA PRO A 77 1.39 3.04 8.43
C PRO A 77 1.74 1.65 8.98
N PRO A 78 2.25 1.54 10.22
CA PRO A 78 2.60 0.25 10.82
C PRO A 78 1.46 -0.76 10.85
N ALA A 79 0.22 -0.28 11.00
CA ALA A 79 -0.96 -1.13 10.98
C ALA A 79 -1.16 -1.78 9.60
N ILE A 80 -0.92 -1.04 8.51
CA ILE A 80 -1.04 -1.55 7.14
C ILE A 80 0.04 -2.58 6.88
N ALA A 81 1.29 -2.28 7.24
CA ALA A 81 2.40 -3.22 7.08
C ALA A 81 2.12 -4.58 7.76
N ARG A 82 1.46 -4.57 8.94
CA ARG A 82 1.08 -5.80 9.66
C ARG A 82 -0.12 -6.53 9.09
N LEU A 83 -1.06 -5.81 8.48
CA LEU A 83 -2.31 -6.38 7.96
C LEU A 83 -2.21 -6.76 6.47
N ALA A 84 -1.15 -6.36 5.79
CA ALA A 84 -0.93 -6.69 4.40
C ALA A 84 -0.75 -8.20 4.20
N ASN A 85 -1.43 -8.76 3.22
CA ASN A 85 -1.21 -10.14 2.79
C ASN A 85 0.06 -10.25 1.93
N PHE A 86 0.33 -9.20 1.15
CA PHE A 86 1.50 -9.08 0.27
C PHE A 86 2.03 -7.67 0.33
N VAL A 87 3.33 -7.52 0.22
CA VAL A 87 4.00 -6.24 0.00
C VAL A 87 4.88 -6.38 -1.23
N VAL A 88 4.68 -5.50 -2.19
CA VAL A 88 5.54 -5.39 -3.38
C VAL A 88 6.42 -4.19 -3.18
N LEU A 89 7.73 -4.42 -3.12
CA LEU A 89 8.72 -3.37 -2.90
C LEU A 89 9.38 -3.01 -4.24
N PHE A 90 9.26 -1.74 -4.59
CA PHE A 90 10.05 -1.13 -5.66
C PHE A 90 11.27 -0.42 -5.06
N SER A 91 12.22 -0.05 -5.90
CA SER A 91 13.35 0.79 -5.48
C SER A 91 12.82 2.16 -5.05
N THR A 92 13.17 2.58 -3.85
CA THR A 92 12.83 3.89 -3.29
C THR A 92 14.09 4.63 -2.86
N LEU A 93 13.96 5.93 -2.60
CA LEU A 93 15.04 6.77 -2.07
C LEU A 93 15.05 6.83 -0.53
N ASP A 94 14.26 5.98 0.13
CA ASP A 94 14.21 5.94 1.58
C ASP A 94 15.57 5.60 2.20
N GLU A 95 15.97 6.34 3.22
CA GLU A 95 17.17 6.03 3.98
C GLU A 95 16.99 4.70 4.72
N PRO A 96 17.96 3.75 4.62
CA PRO A 96 17.89 2.46 5.27
C PRO A 96 17.60 2.54 6.78
N LYS A 97 18.20 3.51 7.48
CA LYS A 97 17.96 3.73 8.92
C LYS A 97 16.52 4.10 9.26
N THR A 98 15.85 4.84 8.37
CA THR A 98 14.44 5.22 8.53
C THR A 98 13.55 4.00 8.40
N VAL A 99 13.82 3.16 7.41
CA VAL A 99 13.10 1.90 7.20
C VAL A 99 13.32 0.94 8.36
N GLU A 100 14.57 0.77 8.82
CA GLU A 100 14.93 -0.08 9.97
C GLU A 100 14.17 0.33 11.24
N ARG A 101 14.19 1.62 11.55
CA ARG A 101 13.53 2.14 12.74
C ARG A 101 12.02 1.91 12.74
N LYS A 102 11.37 2.05 11.58
CA LYS A 102 9.92 1.91 11.45
C LYS A 102 9.47 0.46 11.24
N TYR A 103 10.23 -0.32 10.48
CA TYR A 103 9.79 -1.62 9.99
C TYR A 103 10.92 -2.64 9.97
N ARG A 104 11.34 -3.09 11.15
CA ARG A 104 12.46 -4.02 11.27
C ARG A 104 12.36 -5.26 10.38
N MET A 105 11.15 -5.78 10.17
CA MET A 105 10.93 -6.94 9.30
C MET A 105 11.03 -6.57 7.81
N LEU A 106 10.48 -5.42 7.40
CA LEU A 106 10.59 -4.92 6.03
C LEU A 106 12.02 -4.47 5.72
N TYR A 107 12.76 -3.98 6.71
CA TYR A 107 14.13 -3.54 6.55
C TYR A 107 15.06 -4.62 6.03
N THR A 108 14.98 -5.84 6.54
CA THR A 108 15.83 -6.95 6.06
C THR A 108 15.61 -7.20 4.57
N PHE A 109 14.35 -7.18 4.12
CA PHE A 109 14.01 -7.31 2.70
C PHE A 109 14.45 -6.11 1.88
N TYR A 110 14.16 -4.91 2.34
CA TYR A 110 14.53 -3.68 1.68
C TYR A 110 16.05 -3.57 1.54
N TYR A 111 16.80 -3.85 2.60
CA TYR A 111 18.26 -3.79 2.59
C TYR A 111 18.86 -4.83 1.66
N THR A 112 18.38 -6.07 1.70
CA THR A 112 18.84 -7.13 0.80
C THR A 112 18.55 -6.75 -0.65
N PHE A 113 17.35 -6.26 -0.93
CA PHE A 113 16.94 -5.80 -2.25
C PHE A 113 17.78 -4.61 -2.73
N HIS A 114 17.93 -3.59 -1.91
CA HIS A 114 18.72 -2.39 -2.24
C HIS A 114 20.20 -2.72 -2.45
N LYS A 115 20.78 -3.54 -1.58
CA LYS A 115 22.19 -3.97 -1.70
C LYS A 115 22.44 -4.79 -2.97
N THR A 116 21.47 -5.58 -3.39
CA THR A 116 21.56 -6.39 -4.59
C THR A 116 21.37 -5.55 -5.86
N LYS A 117 20.57 -4.48 -5.79
CA LYS A 117 20.12 -3.69 -6.93
C LYS A 117 20.90 -2.42 -7.21
N VAL A 118 21.49 -1.79 -6.21
CA VAL A 118 22.38 -0.62 -6.41
C VAL A 118 23.55 -0.96 -7.36
N LYS A 119 23.86 -2.25 -7.53
CA LYS A 119 24.86 -2.73 -8.50
C LYS A 119 24.33 -2.91 -9.93
N SER A 120 23.04 -2.88 -10.19
CA SER A 120 22.47 -3.31 -11.49
C SER A 120 21.76 -2.25 -12.32
N HIS A 121 21.64 -1.00 -11.89
CA HIS A 121 20.96 0.11 -12.60
C HIS A 121 19.56 -0.22 -13.19
N VAL A 122 18.85 -1.21 -12.67
CA VAL A 122 17.57 -1.62 -13.24
C VAL A 122 16.43 -0.98 -12.45
N TYR A 123 15.87 0.08 -13.02
CA TYR A 123 14.62 0.72 -12.60
C TYR A 123 13.48 -0.23 -12.79
N ASN A 124 12.71 -0.79 -12.14
CA ASN A 124 11.54 -1.66 -12.32
C ASN A 124 11.64 -3.10 -11.80
N GLN A 125 12.50 -3.37 -10.83
CA GLN A 125 12.43 -4.65 -10.17
C GLN A 125 11.70 -4.52 -8.84
N SER A 126 10.70 -5.37 -8.64
CA SER A 126 9.94 -5.49 -7.41
C SER A 126 10.27 -6.79 -6.68
N VAL A 127 10.18 -6.78 -5.37
CA VAL A 127 10.22 -7.98 -4.54
C VAL A 127 8.87 -8.15 -3.86
N ILE A 128 8.30 -9.35 -3.98
CA ILE A 128 7.04 -9.69 -3.31
C ILE A 128 7.37 -10.27 -1.93
N TYR A 129 6.87 -9.63 -0.91
CA TYR A 129 6.97 -10.05 0.48
C TYR A 129 5.61 -10.52 1.02
N LYS A 130 5.60 -11.70 1.65
CA LYS A 130 4.41 -12.27 2.31
C LYS A 130 4.63 -12.27 3.82
N PRO A 131 4.12 -11.28 4.56
CA PRO A 131 4.35 -11.19 6.01
C PRO A 131 3.88 -12.41 6.81
N GLN A 132 2.86 -13.12 6.30
CA GLN A 132 2.25 -14.26 7.00
C GLN A 132 2.99 -15.59 6.84
N THR A 133 4.00 -15.65 5.99
CA THR A 133 4.79 -16.88 5.78
C THR A 133 5.97 -17.04 6.74
N PHE A 134 6.27 -16.03 7.53
CA PHE A 134 7.24 -16.16 8.62
C PHE A 134 6.55 -16.58 9.92
N LYS A 135 6.11 -17.84 9.99
CA LYS A 135 6.08 -18.54 11.27
C LYS A 135 7.54 -18.93 11.55
N MET A 136 8.19 -18.26 12.50
CA MET A 136 9.35 -18.86 13.14
C MET A 136 8.85 -20.14 13.80
N ILE A 137 9.36 -21.25 13.34
CA ILE A 137 9.29 -22.54 14.02
C ILE A 137 10.36 -22.53 15.10
#